data_4e79d5213cc1fd50ec3e02f21abb03f1
#
_entry.id   4e79d5213cc1fd50ec3e02f21abb03f1
#
_cell.length_a   1.000
_cell.length_b   1.000
_cell.length_c   1.000
_cell.angle_alpha   90.00
_cell.angle_beta   90.00
_cell.angle_gamma   90.00
#
_symmetry.space_group_name_H-M   'P 1'
#
loop_
_entity.id
_entity.type
_entity.pdbx_description
1 polymer ?
#
loop_
_entity_poly.entity_id
_entity_poly.type
_entity_poly.pdbx_seq_one_letter_code
_entity_poly.pdbx_strand_id
1 'polypeptide(L)'
;MINTIKRLGIIVFHRLFNLDDLSVKYPISVKGVLVEDGRVLLLKNESFIYDLPGGKVEPHQSIEGALIDEFKEETNLTIKIKSLLDIKKLHINNRDILIATYEVENISSDPIKISYENWGYNFIKIKNLRDHEIKPWIVDLLNNLS
;
A
#
# COMPACT_ATOMS: atom_id res chain seq x y z
N MET A 1 3.50 11.03 -11.58
CA MET A 1 3.86 12.07 -10.58
C MET A 1 2.59 12.57 -9.92
N ILE A 2 2.55 12.65 -8.61
CA ILE A 2 1.39 13.12 -7.84
C ILE A 2 1.26 14.64 -8.05
N ASN A 3 0.03 15.11 -8.28
CA ASN A 3 -0.25 16.54 -8.32
C ASN A 3 0.19 17.20 -7.00
N THR A 4 0.95 18.29 -7.06
CA THR A 4 1.52 19.00 -5.91
C THR A 4 0.47 19.43 -4.89
N ILE A 5 -0.74 19.81 -5.34
CA ILE A 5 -1.85 20.20 -4.47
C ILE A 5 -2.39 19.00 -3.67
N LYS A 6 -2.56 17.83 -4.31
CA LYS A 6 -2.96 16.60 -3.62
C LYS A 6 -1.90 16.18 -2.60
N ARG A 7 -0.63 16.25 -2.97
CA ARG A 7 0.49 15.93 -2.09
C ARG A 7 0.54 16.86 -0.88
N LEU A 8 0.33 18.17 -1.08
CA LEU A 8 0.27 19.14 0.02
C LEU A 8 -0.92 18.88 0.95
N GLY A 9 -2.10 18.58 0.40
CA GLY A 9 -3.29 18.23 1.18
C GLY A 9 -3.08 16.99 2.06
N ILE A 10 -2.41 15.95 1.52
CA ILE A 10 -2.08 14.73 2.27
C ILE A 10 -1.07 15.03 3.38
N ILE A 11 -0.05 15.84 3.12
CA ILE A 11 0.94 16.25 4.13
C ILE A 11 0.28 17.05 5.25
N VAL A 12 -0.61 17.98 4.93
CA VAL A 12 -1.35 18.77 5.91
C VAL A 12 -2.24 17.86 6.76
N PHE A 13 -2.95 16.92 6.13
CA PHE A 13 -3.77 15.93 6.84
C PHE A 13 -2.93 15.11 7.82
N HIS A 14 -1.78 14.58 7.38
CA HIS A 14 -0.88 13.79 8.21
C HIS A 14 -0.33 14.60 9.42
N ARG A 15 -0.12 15.90 9.26
CA ARG A 15 0.33 16.78 10.35
C ARG A 15 -0.76 17.14 11.34
N LEU A 16 -2.01 17.27 10.87
CA LEU A 16 -3.14 17.64 11.71
C LEU A 16 -3.74 16.46 12.47
N PHE A 17 -3.60 15.25 11.94
CA PHE A 17 -4.14 14.03 12.52
C PHE A 17 -3.02 13.04 12.81
N ASN A 18 -2.91 12.65 14.07
CA ASN A 18 -2.10 11.50 14.41
C ASN A 18 -2.85 10.25 13.98
N LEU A 19 -2.39 9.62 12.88
CA LEU A 19 -3.07 8.45 12.31
C LEU A 19 -3.06 7.26 13.26
N ASP A 20 -2.10 7.19 14.17
CA ASP A 20 -2.04 6.12 15.17
C ASP A 20 -3.23 6.20 16.16
N ASP A 21 -3.73 7.40 16.43
CA ASP A 21 -4.91 7.58 17.28
C ASP A 21 -6.21 7.10 16.62
N LEU A 22 -6.25 7.07 15.28
CA LEU A 22 -7.41 6.57 14.53
C LEU A 22 -7.57 5.05 14.65
N SER A 23 -6.52 4.31 14.98
CA SER A 23 -6.56 2.85 15.18
C SER A 23 -7.52 2.42 16.29
N VAL A 24 -7.78 3.28 17.25
CA VAL A 24 -8.74 3.04 18.33
C VAL A 24 -10.18 3.08 17.83
N LYS A 25 -10.44 3.92 16.82
CA LYS A 25 -11.80 4.13 16.28
C LYS A 25 -12.08 3.29 15.03
N TYR A 26 -11.07 3.15 14.17
CA TYR A 26 -11.16 2.39 12.93
C TYR A 26 -9.97 1.46 12.80
N PRO A 27 -10.17 0.21 12.39
CA PRO A 27 -9.04 -0.62 11.96
C PRO A 27 -8.27 0.09 10.83
N ILE A 28 -6.95 0.07 10.94
CA ILE A 28 -6.08 0.65 9.93
C ILE A 28 -5.34 -0.46 9.21
N SER A 29 -5.37 -0.43 7.89
CA SER A 29 -4.47 -1.18 7.02
C SER A 29 -3.53 -0.21 6.34
N VAL A 30 -2.29 -0.63 6.17
CA VAL A 30 -1.26 0.14 5.46
C VAL A 30 -0.84 -0.60 4.20
N LYS A 31 -0.68 0.12 3.10
CA LYS A 31 -0.30 -0.43 1.81
C LYS A 31 0.85 0.36 1.20
N GLY A 32 1.71 -0.31 0.46
CA GLY A 32 2.86 0.31 -0.20
C GLY A 32 2.82 0.19 -1.71
N VAL A 33 3.11 1.29 -2.37
CA VAL A 33 3.28 1.38 -3.82
C VAL A 33 4.77 1.40 -4.13
N LEU A 34 5.29 0.28 -4.60
CA LEU A 34 6.65 0.13 -5.10
C LEU A 34 6.60 0.12 -6.63
N VAL A 35 7.19 1.13 -7.24
CA VAL A 35 7.26 1.25 -8.70
C VAL A 35 8.72 1.14 -9.15
N GLU A 36 8.98 0.22 -10.05
CA GLU A 36 10.26 0.05 -10.72
C GLU A 36 10.03 -0.01 -12.24
N ASP A 37 10.73 0.81 -12.99
CA ASP A 37 10.63 0.88 -14.46
C ASP A 37 9.19 1.02 -14.98
N GLY A 38 8.38 1.87 -14.33
CA GLY A 38 6.98 2.11 -14.70
C GLY A 38 6.03 0.94 -14.40
N ARG A 39 6.48 -0.01 -13.57
CA ARG A 39 5.72 -1.18 -13.16
C ARG A 39 5.53 -1.17 -11.66
N VAL A 40 4.34 -1.48 -11.21
CA VAL A 40 4.01 -1.58 -9.78
C VAL A 40 4.06 -3.03 -9.31
N LEU A 41 4.65 -3.25 -8.14
CA LEU A 41 4.65 -4.56 -7.49
C LEU A 41 3.27 -4.84 -6.90
N LEU A 42 2.66 -5.94 -7.32
CA LEU A 42 1.40 -6.45 -6.79
C LEU A 42 1.55 -7.91 -6.37
N LEU A 43 0.87 -8.28 -5.30
CA LEU A 43 0.82 -9.65 -4.78
C LEU A 43 -0.54 -10.27 -5.11
N LYS A 44 -0.53 -11.52 -5.53
CA LYS A 44 -1.75 -12.27 -5.83
C LYS A 44 -2.20 -13.03 -4.59
N ASN A 45 -3.41 -12.75 -4.11
CA ASN A 45 -3.99 -13.43 -2.95
C ASN A 45 -4.59 -14.81 -3.29
N GLU A 46 -5.14 -15.50 -2.32
CA GLU A 46 -5.79 -16.80 -2.46
C GLU A 46 -7.00 -16.81 -3.41
N SER A 47 -7.65 -15.65 -3.60
CA SER A 47 -8.75 -15.47 -4.57
C SER A 47 -8.26 -15.11 -5.97
N PHE A 48 -6.96 -15.17 -6.21
CA PHE A 48 -6.29 -14.78 -7.47
C PHE A 48 -6.47 -13.30 -7.86
N ILE A 49 -6.79 -12.47 -6.89
CA ILE A 49 -6.91 -11.01 -7.07
C ILE A 49 -5.60 -10.36 -6.64
N TYR A 50 -5.12 -9.42 -7.44
CA TYR A 50 -3.94 -8.63 -7.11
C TYR A 50 -4.25 -7.53 -6.09
N ASP A 51 -3.34 -7.37 -5.12
CA ASP A 51 -3.38 -6.36 -4.08
C ASP A 51 -1.98 -5.73 -3.90
N LEU A 52 -1.93 -4.55 -3.32
CA LEU A 52 -0.68 -3.94 -2.88
C LEU A 52 -0.12 -4.68 -1.65
N PRO A 53 1.22 -4.81 -1.54
CA PRO A 53 1.83 -5.31 -0.32
C PRO A 53 1.45 -4.45 0.89
N GLY A 54 1.27 -5.09 2.03
CA GLY A 54 0.94 -4.44 3.29
C GLY A 54 -0.16 -5.20 4.05
N GLY A 55 -0.47 -4.73 5.24
CA GLY A 55 -1.38 -5.42 6.13
C GLY A 55 -2.00 -4.53 7.18
N LYS A 56 -2.59 -5.17 8.18
CA LYS A 56 -3.22 -4.51 9.31
C LYS A 56 -2.16 -3.90 10.24
N VAL A 57 -2.42 -2.69 10.68
CA VAL A 57 -1.60 -2.04 11.72
C VAL A 57 -2.07 -2.52 13.10
N GLU A 58 -1.18 -3.14 13.87
CA GLU A 58 -1.46 -3.55 15.24
C GLU A 58 -1.33 -2.35 16.21
N PRO A 59 -2.05 -2.36 17.36
CA PRO A 59 -2.10 -1.21 18.26
C PRO A 59 -0.74 -0.70 18.77
N HIS A 60 0.27 -1.58 18.84
CA HIS A 60 1.62 -1.24 19.32
C HIS A 60 2.58 -0.79 18.22
N GLN A 61 2.15 -0.86 16.94
CA GLN A 61 2.98 -0.49 15.79
C GLN A 61 2.69 0.94 15.36
N SER A 62 3.72 1.64 14.86
CA SER A 62 3.51 2.80 14.00
C SER A 62 3.01 2.34 12.64
N ILE A 63 2.29 3.20 11.93
CA ILE A 63 1.74 2.88 10.61
C ILE A 63 2.87 2.59 9.62
N GLU A 64 3.91 3.42 9.60
CA GLU A 64 5.07 3.24 8.71
C GLU A 64 5.89 2.00 9.10
N GLY A 65 6.08 1.76 10.40
CA GLY A 65 6.74 0.56 10.90
C GLY A 65 6.02 -0.73 10.50
N ALA A 66 4.69 -0.74 10.58
CA ALA A 66 3.87 -1.87 10.13
C ALA A 66 4.10 -2.14 8.64
N LEU A 67 4.16 -1.10 7.80
CA LEU A 67 4.39 -1.28 6.37
C LEU A 67 5.77 -1.88 6.07
N ILE A 68 6.81 -1.42 6.77
CA ILE A 68 8.17 -1.95 6.61
C ILE A 68 8.21 -3.43 6.99
N ASP A 69 7.60 -3.80 8.12
CA ASP A 69 7.52 -5.18 8.57
C ASP A 69 6.75 -6.07 7.58
N GLU A 70 5.58 -5.61 7.10
CA GLU A 70 4.76 -6.33 6.13
C GLU A 70 5.48 -6.56 4.80
N PHE A 71 6.19 -5.54 4.28
CA PHE A 71 6.99 -5.72 3.07
C PHE A 71 8.06 -6.78 3.25
N LYS A 72 8.77 -6.76 4.38
CA LYS A 72 9.80 -7.76 4.67
C LYS A 72 9.20 -9.15 4.78
N GLU A 73 8.08 -9.29 5.45
CA GLU A 73 7.40 -10.57 5.64
C GLU A 73 6.81 -11.12 4.33
N GLU A 74 6.10 -10.29 3.57
CA GLU A 74 5.40 -10.72 2.36
C GLU A 74 6.31 -10.87 1.14
N THR A 75 7.39 -10.09 1.04
CA THR A 75 8.21 -10.00 -0.18
C THR A 75 9.70 -10.24 0.02
N ASN A 76 10.17 -10.31 1.25
CA ASN A 76 11.60 -10.31 1.62
C ASN A 76 12.34 -8.99 1.30
N LEU A 77 11.67 -7.97 0.80
CA LEU A 77 12.29 -6.68 0.50
C LEU A 77 12.39 -5.80 1.73
N THR A 78 13.50 -5.07 1.83
CA THR A 78 13.64 -3.95 2.77
C THR A 78 13.33 -2.67 2.03
N ILE A 79 12.37 -1.91 2.55
CA ILE A 79 11.89 -0.69 1.91
C ILE A 79 12.16 0.54 2.75
N LYS A 80 12.17 1.69 2.07
CA LYS A 80 12.16 3.03 2.65
C LYS A 80 10.83 3.70 2.31
N ILE A 81 10.21 4.31 3.31
CA ILE A 81 9.00 5.13 3.11
C ILE A 81 9.39 6.45 2.46
N LYS A 82 8.71 6.81 1.37
CA LYS A 82 8.96 8.08 0.67
C LYS A 82 7.92 9.13 1.00
N SER A 83 6.64 8.82 0.81
CA SER A 83 5.57 9.77 1.06
C SER A 83 4.23 9.08 1.24
N LEU A 84 3.33 9.69 2.00
CA LEU A 84 1.94 9.30 2.07
C LEU A 84 1.23 9.71 0.77
N LEU A 85 0.61 8.75 0.09
CA LEU A 85 -0.10 8.97 -1.18
C LEU A 85 -1.58 9.24 -0.98
N ASP A 86 -2.23 8.46 -0.10
CA ASP A 86 -3.67 8.52 0.10
C ASP A 86 -4.06 7.94 1.45
N ILE A 87 -5.18 8.43 1.97
CA ILE A 87 -5.91 7.80 3.07
C ILE A 87 -7.34 7.66 2.62
N LYS A 88 -7.84 6.43 2.61
CA LYS A 88 -9.18 6.11 2.14
C LYS A 88 -9.93 5.29 3.17
N LYS A 89 -11.19 5.64 3.41
CA LYS A 89 -12.11 4.78 4.15
C LYS A 89 -12.80 3.84 3.18
N LEU A 90 -12.67 2.54 3.42
CA LEU A 90 -13.37 1.49 2.68
C LEU A 90 -14.29 0.71 3.60
N HIS A 91 -15.45 0.31 3.09
CA HIS A 91 -16.37 -0.60 3.76
C HIS A 91 -16.10 -2.02 3.30
N ILE A 92 -15.55 -2.84 4.19
CA ILE A 92 -15.16 -4.22 3.90
C ILE A 92 -15.69 -5.13 5.01
N ASN A 93 -16.39 -6.21 4.65
CA ASN A 93 -16.92 -7.18 5.61
C ASN A 93 -17.73 -6.55 6.76
N ASN A 94 -18.68 -5.67 6.40
CA ASN A 94 -19.56 -4.96 7.32
C ASN A 94 -18.89 -4.04 8.34
N ARG A 95 -17.69 -3.57 8.05
CA ARG A 95 -17.01 -2.56 8.86
C ARG A 95 -16.23 -1.56 8.02
N ASP A 96 -16.06 -0.39 8.57
CA ASP A 96 -15.21 0.64 7.95
C ASP A 96 -13.75 0.43 8.36
N ILE A 97 -12.88 0.49 7.37
CA ILE A 97 -11.43 0.36 7.53
C ILE A 97 -10.79 1.58 6.90
N LEU A 98 -9.81 2.16 7.55
CA LEU A 98 -8.93 3.16 6.94
C LEU A 98 -7.75 2.47 6.26
N ILE A 99 -7.48 2.84 5.02
CA ILE A 99 -6.29 2.39 4.30
C ILE A 99 -5.38 3.59 4.08
N ALA A 100 -4.20 3.53 4.68
CA ALA A 100 -3.11 4.48 4.42
C ALA A 100 -2.18 3.88 3.37
N THR A 101 -1.99 4.57 2.26
CA THR A 101 -1.13 4.09 1.17
C THR A 101 0.07 5.00 1.00
N TYR A 102 1.25 4.40 0.99
CA TYR A 102 2.54 5.10 0.88
C TYR A 102 3.26 4.74 -0.40
N GLU A 103 3.96 5.71 -0.97
CA GLU A 103 5.02 5.45 -1.93
C GLU A 103 6.24 4.93 -1.17
N VAL A 104 6.82 3.83 -1.66
CA VAL A 104 7.99 3.20 -1.05
C VAL A 104 9.09 2.96 -2.08
N GLU A 105 10.31 2.82 -1.59
CA GLU A 105 11.49 2.51 -2.39
C GLU A 105 12.14 1.24 -1.87
N ASN A 106 12.49 0.31 -2.75
CA ASN A 106 13.29 -0.85 -2.40
C ASN A 106 14.74 -0.43 -2.18
N ILE A 107 15.26 -0.68 -0.99
CA ILE A 107 16.65 -0.39 -0.62
C ILE A 107 17.48 -1.66 -0.38
N SER A 108 16.92 -2.82 -0.71
CA SER A 108 17.60 -4.11 -0.58
C SER A 108 18.02 -4.66 -1.94
N SER A 109 19.05 -5.51 -1.92
CA SER A 109 19.46 -6.33 -3.07
C SER A 109 18.92 -7.76 -2.98
N ASP A 110 18.11 -8.06 -1.97
CA ASP A 110 17.53 -9.38 -1.76
C ASP A 110 16.53 -9.75 -2.86
N PRO A 111 16.50 -11.00 -3.29
CA PRO A 111 15.47 -11.46 -4.20
C PRO A 111 14.09 -11.48 -3.53
N ILE A 112 13.04 -11.25 -4.31
CA ILE A 112 11.67 -11.39 -3.82
C ILE A 112 11.41 -12.85 -3.47
N LYS A 113 10.94 -13.06 -2.23
CA LYS A 113 10.42 -14.33 -1.74
C LYS A 113 9.07 -14.06 -1.12
N ILE A 114 8.00 -14.51 -1.77
CA ILE A 114 6.66 -14.32 -1.26
C ILE A 114 6.36 -15.26 -0.11
N SER A 115 5.58 -14.77 0.87
CA SER A 115 5.09 -15.60 1.97
C SER A 115 4.07 -16.63 1.49
N TYR A 116 3.79 -17.63 2.32
CA TYR A 116 2.80 -18.67 2.03
C TYR A 116 1.35 -18.14 1.88
N GLU A 117 1.08 -16.93 2.37
CA GLU A 117 -0.23 -16.27 2.25
C GLU A 117 -0.52 -15.76 0.84
N ASN A 118 0.50 -15.65 0.01
CA ASN A 118 0.38 -15.16 -1.36
C ASN A 118 0.67 -16.27 -2.38
N TRP A 119 -0.05 -16.26 -3.47
CA TRP A 119 0.06 -17.22 -4.57
C TRP A 119 1.02 -16.79 -5.68
N GLY A 120 1.52 -15.59 -5.61
CA GLY A 120 2.44 -15.05 -6.58
C GLY A 120 2.60 -13.54 -6.46
N TYR A 121 3.47 -13.00 -7.29
CA TYR A 121 3.66 -11.56 -7.44
C TYR A 121 3.86 -11.23 -8.91
N ASN A 122 3.65 -9.97 -9.25
CA ASN A 122 3.96 -9.45 -10.58
C ASN A 122 4.30 -7.97 -10.51
N PHE A 123 5.15 -7.53 -11.42
CA PHE A 123 5.37 -6.12 -11.73
C PHE A 123 4.52 -5.76 -12.96
N ILE A 124 3.41 -5.07 -12.74
CA ILE A 124 2.44 -4.74 -13.78
C ILE A 124 2.62 -3.30 -14.20
N LYS A 125 2.69 -3.07 -15.52
CA LYS A 125 2.72 -1.71 -16.07
C LYS A 125 1.46 -0.94 -15.65
N ILE A 126 1.63 0.26 -15.13
CA ILE A 126 0.50 1.08 -14.64
C ILE A 126 -0.56 1.27 -15.73
N LYS A 127 -0.15 1.46 -16.99
CA LYS A 127 -1.08 1.58 -18.13
C LYS A 127 -1.90 0.31 -18.43
N ASN A 128 -1.48 -0.85 -17.93
CA ASN A 128 -2.11 -2.15 -18.21
C ASN A 128 -2.87 -2.70 -16.98
N LEU A 129 -3.05 -1.94 -15.91
CA LEU A 129 -3.70 -2.42 -14.69
C LEU A 129 -5.09 -2.97 -14.93
N ARG A 130 -5.85 -2.38 -15.86
CA ARG A 130 -7.21 -2.80 -16.20
C ARG A 130 -7.31 -4.16 -16.89
N ASP A 131 -6.19 -4.68 -17.37
CA ASP A 131 -6.12 -6.01 -18.02
C ASP A 131 -5.97 -7.14 -16.99
N HIS A 132 -5.96 -6.81 -15.70
CA HIS A 132 -5.74 -7.74 -14.59
C HIS A 132 -6.85 -7.65 -13.55
N GLU A 133 -7.08 -8.75 -12.82
CA GLU A 133 -7.98 -8.77 -11.68
C GLU A 133 -7.30 -8.07 -10.48
N ILE A 134 -7.53 -6.79 -10.34
CA ILE A 134 -6.98 -5.93 -9.30
C ILE A 134 -8.13 -5.26 -8.55
N LYS A 135 -7.98 -5.05 -7.26
CA LYS A 135 -8.96 -4.28 -6.48
C LYS A 135 -9.21 -2.89 -7.11
N PRO A 136 -10.46 -2.51 -7.40
CA PRO A 136 -10.76 -1.29 -8.16
C PRO A 136 -10.14 -0.01 -7.58
N TRP A 137 -10.14 0.14 -6.27
CA TRP A 137 -9.57 1.32 -5.61
C TRP A 137 -8.07 1.50 -5.86
N ILE A 138 -7.34 0.38 -6.09
CA ILE A 138 -5.91 0.40 -6.42
C ILE A 138 -5.71 0.93 -7.84
N VAL A 139 -6.53 0.47 -8.76
CA VAL A 139 -6.49 0.94 -10.16
C VAL A 139 -6.77 2.45 -10.22
N ASP A 140 -7.78 2.91 -9.49
CA ASP A 140 -8.12 4.33 -9.42
C ASP A 140 -6.98 5.17 -8.80
N LEU A 141 -6.40 4.69 -7.71
CA LEU A 141 -5.26 5.35 -7.06
C LEU A 141 -4.08 5.48 -8.03
N LEU A 142 -3.64 4.38 -8.62
CA LEU A 142 -2.44 4.35 -9.46
C LEU A 142 -2.62 5.14 -10.76
N ASN A 143 -3.80 5.15 -11.35
CA ASN A 143 -4.10 5.98 -12.53
C ASN A 143 -4.07 7.49 -12.19
N ASN A 144 -4.39 7.87 -10.97
CA ASN A 144 -4.32 9.25 -10.51
C ASN A 144 -2.89 9.70 -10.15
N LEU A 145 -1.95 8.77 -10.03
CA LEU A 145 -0.54 9.06 -9.75
C LEU A 145 0.30 9.24 -11.01
N SER A 146 -0.18 8.77 -12.13
CA SER A 146 0.51 8.80 -13.44
C SER A 146 0.26 10.12 -14.20
#